data_d1bd1dce65d6bd7ed47ef5c89f258353
#
_entry.id   d1bd1dce65d6bd7ed47ef5c89f258353
#
_cell.length_a   1.000
_cell.length_b   1.000
_cell.length_c   1.000
_cell.angle_alpha   90.00
_cell.angle_beta   90.00
_cell.angle_gamma   90.00
#
_symmetry.space_group_name_H-M   'P 1'
#
loop_
_entity.id
_entity.type
_entity.pdbx_description
1 polymer ?
#
loop_
_entity_poly.entity_id
_entity_poly.type
_entity_poly.pdbx_seq_one_letter_code
_entity_poly.pdbx_strand_id
1 'polypeptide(L)'
;MDSENNKSKLRSMLWMLLLVPICIIVVIIWGRGMVTPSNEEIIDDLHNVKNYSCTVEYTIINSKGQYKENTTQYYSSDNGMRIEFQDENGRVKVYKGSEIQMKEENGQEYTIDKKIDEIYPLAFIENILDKNVSQELEIITPEWSDKEYIRVNVNYTNGNKHLNKGELYVDKKLKCPVLLKIFDDADKERILISYKDFKVSKESYEGLF
;
A
#
# COMPACT_ATOMS: atom_id res chain seq x y z
N MET A 1 50.61 6.56 -50.00
CA MET A 1 49.46 7.37 -49.55
C MET A 1 48.21 6.55 -49.22
N ASP A 2 48.12 5.28 -49.67
CA ASP A 2 46.87 4.47 -49.44
C ASP A 2 46.79 3.73 -48.13
N SER A 3 47.88 3.55 -47.38
CA SER A 3 47.92 2.79 -46.13
C SER A 3 47.29 3.56 -44.93
N GLU A 4 47.42 4.90 -44.91
CA GLU A 4 46.89 5.74 -43.82
C GLU A 4 45.36 5.93 -43.94
N ASN A 5 44.85 6.03 -45.15
CA ASN A 5 43.42 6.17 -45.42
C ASN A 5 42.62 4.92 -45.03
N ASN A 6 43.24 3.75 -45.16
CA ASN A 6 42.61 2.48 -44.78
C ASN A 6 42.55 2.27 -43.25
N LYS A 7 43.56 2.78 -42.51
CA LYS A 7 43.56 2.74 -41.03
C LYS A 7 42.53 3.69 -40.41
N SER A 8 42.30 4.86 -41.05
CA SER A 8 41.28 5.81 -40.56
C SER A 8 39.85 5.28 -40.79
N LYS A 9 39.58 4.66 -41.92
CA LYS A 9 38.31 4.00 -42.23
C LYS A 9 38.04 2.83 -41.29
N LEU A 10 39.04 2.01 -41.00
CA LEU A 10 38.91 0.89 -40.06
C LEU A 10 38.62 1.35 -38.63
N ARG A 11 39.26 2.44 -38.17
CA ARG A 11 38.97 3.06 -36.87
C ARG A 11 37.57 3.62 -36.81
N SER A 12 37.09 4.34 -37.83
CA SER A 12 35.71 4.88 -37.83
C SER A 12 34.67 3.76 -37.86
N MET A 13 34.92 2.67 -38.55
CA MET A 13 34.06 1.50 -38.59
C MET A 13 34.00 0.78 -37.22
N LEU A 14 35.13 0.72 -36.51
CA LEU A 14 35.19 0.15 -35.16
C LEU A 14 34.41 1.02 -34.14
N TRP A 15 34.48 2.35 -34.25
CA TRP A 15 33.71 3.28 -33.44
C TRP A 15 32.20 3.20 -33.70
N MET A 16 31.78 3.04 -34.97
CA MET A 16 30.39 2.80 -35.31
C MET A 16 29.86 1.49 -34.72
N LEU A 17 30.66 0.44 -34.75
CA LEU A 17 30.29 -0.87 -34.19
C LEU A 17 30.11 -0.84 -32.68
N LEU A 18 30.79 0.07 -31.97
CA LEU A 18 30.72 0.29 -30.53
C LEU A 18 29.55 1.20 -30.16
N LEU A 19 29.16 2.14 -31.04
CA LEU A 19 28.03 3.05 -30.80
C LEU A 19 26.66 2.36 -30.89
N VAL A 20 26.52 1.37 -31.78
CA VAL A 20 25.25 0.65 -31.98
C VAL A 20 24.74 -0.01 -30.70
N PRO A 21 25.52 -0.82 -29.94
CA PRO A 21 25.03 -1.42 -28.70
C PRO A 21 24.73 -0.38 -27.63
N ILE A 22 25.45 0.74 -27.57
CA ILE A 22 25.16 1.83 -26.62
C ILE A 22 23.81 2.47 -26.94
N CYS A 23 23.54 2.76 -28.24
CA CYS A 23 22.22 3.28 -28.64
C CYS A 23 21.08 2.31 -28.32
N ILE A 24 21.28 1.00 -28.53
CA ILE A 24 20.28 -0.02 -28.18
C ILE A 24 20.03 -0.03 -26.67
N ILE A 25 21.08 0.04 -25.85
CA ILE A 25 20.95 0.09 -24.39
C ILE A 25 20.20 1.35 -23.95
N VAL A 26 20.52 2.51 -24.53
CA VAL A 26 19.82 3.78 -24.25
C VAL A 26 18.34 3.70 -24.62
N VAL A 27 18.01 3.11 -25.80
CA VAL A 27 16.62 2.91 -26.24
C VAL A 27 15.88 1.96 -25.31
N ILE A 28 16.52 0.89 -24.85
CA ILE A 28 15.93 -0.06 -23.88
C ILE A 28 15.69 0.61 -22.53
N ILE A 29 16.63 1.41 -22.03
CA ILE A 29 16.49 2.13 -20.75
C ILE A 29 15.38 3.18 -20.85
N TRP A 30 15.32 3.94 -21.94
CA TRP A 30 14.26 4.92 -22.19
C TRP A 30 12.90 4.24 -22.40
N GLY A 31 12.86 3.14 -23.17
CA GLY A 31 11.63 2.38 -23.38
C GLY A 31 11.07 1.79 -22.09
N ARG A 32 11.91 1.28 -21.19
CA ARG A 32 11.48 0.80 -19.87
C ARG A 32 10.94 1.92 -18.96
N GLY A 33 11.44 3.13 -19.09
CA GLY A 33 10.93 4.29 -18.34
C GLY A 33 9.59 4.84 -18.85
N MET A 34 9.14 4.42 -20.04
CA MET A 34 7.87 4.84 -20.65
C MET A 34 6.73 3.82 -20.48
N VAL A 35 7.02 2.61 -20.01
CA VAL A 35 5.99 1.62 -19.76
C VAL A 35 5.29 2.00 -18.45
N THR A 36 4.09 2.56 -18.56
CA THR A 36 3.20 2.72 -17.39
C THR A 36 2.83 1.32 -16.89
N PRO A 37 3.02 1.01 -15.60
CA PRO A 37 2.67 -0.30 -15.07
C PRO A 37 1.17 -0.56 -15.24
N SER A 38 0.80 -1.81 -15.42
CA SER A 38 -0.59 -2.21 -15.46
C SER A 38 -1.25 -2.02 -14.09
N ASN A 39 -2.58 -2.06 -14.03
CA ASN A 39 -3.28 -1.94 -12.75
C ASN A 39 -2.95 -3.11 -11.83
N GLU A 40 -2.82 -4.30 -12.40
CA GLU A 40 -2.44 -5.52 -11.71
C GLU A 40 -1.03 -5.39 -11.11
N GLU A 41 -0.07 -4.87 -11.88
CA GLU A 41 1.28 -4.61 -11.37
C GLU A 41 1.29 -3.61 -10.21
N ILE A 42 0.45 -2.58 -10.25
CA ILE A 42 0.33 -1.60 -9.14
C ILE A 42 -0.20 -2.29 -7.87
N ILE A 43 -1.20 -3.15 -7.99
CA ILE A 43 -1.78 -3.87 -6.84
C ILE A 43 -0.81 -4.92 -6.32
N ASP A 44 -0.12 -5.63 -7.21
CA ASP A 44 0.90 -6.61 -6.84
C ASP A 44 2.09 -5.94 -6.14
N ASP A 45 2.54 -4.79 -6.63
CA ASP A 45 3.59 -4.00 -5.99
C ASP A 45 3.18 -3.59 -4.56
N LEU A 46 1.93 -3.13 -4.36
CA LEU A 46 1.40 -2.79 -3.04
C LEU A 46 1.32 -4.01 -2.11
N HIS A 47 0.86 -5.14 -2.61
CA HIS A 47 0.78 -6.39 -1.84
C HIS A 47 2.16 -6.88 -1.39
N ASN A 48 3.18 -6.66 -2.20
CA ASN A 48 4.55 -7.10 -1.93
C ASN A 48 5.41 -6.08 -1.15
N VAL A 49 4.81 -4.98 -0.68
CA VAL A 49 5.52 -3.99 0.14
C VAL A 49 5.91 -4.60 1.48
N LYS A 50 7.21 -4.59 1.79
CA LYS A 50 7.73 -5.17 3.03
C LYS A 50 7.65 -4.24 4.22
N ASN A 51 7.84 -2.96 4.00
CA ASN A 51 7.80 -1.96 5.08
C ASN A 51 7.13 -0.68 4.57
N TYR A 52 6.17 -0.16 5.33
CA TYR A 52 5.58 1.15 5.06
C TYR A 52 5.08 1.82 6.34
N SER A 53 4.89 3.12 6.25
CA SER A 53 4.18 3.90 7.26
C SER A 53 3.14 4.80 6.59
N CYS A 54 2.07 5.11 7.31
CA CYS A 54 1.04 6.04 6.86
C CYS A 54 0.27 6.62 8.05
N THR A 55 -0.38 7.76 7.84
CA THR A 55 -1.42 8.27 8.72
C THR A 55 -2.76 7.72 8.25
N VAL A 56 -3.56 7.23 9.18
CA VAL A 56 -4.87 6.63 8.89
C VAL A 56 -5.96 7.28 9.76
N GLU A 57 -7.01 7.76 9.11
CA GLU A 57 -8.23 8.22 9.77
C GLU A 57 -9.30 7.13 9.62
N TYR A 58 -9.76 6.61 10.74
CA TYR A 58 -10.93 5.72 10.80
C TYR A 58 -12.19 6.56 11.05
N THR A 59 -13.23 6.37 10.26
CA THR A 59 -14.58 6.86 10.52
C THR A 59 -15.50 5.67 10.69
N ILE A 60 -15.90 5.39 11.92
CA ILE A 60 -16.80 4.28 12.26
C ILE A 60 -18.23 4.81 12.34
N ILE A 61 -19.14 4.20 11.56
CA ILE A 61 -20.52 4.63 11.42
C ILE A 61 -21.44 3.62 12.10
N ASN A 62 -22.21 4.07 13.07
CA ASN A 62 -23.18 3.26 13.78
C ASN A 62 -24.55 3.97 13.90
N SER A 63 -25.51 3.36 14.56
CA SER A 63 -26.87 3.92 14.73
C SER A 63 -26.92 5.21 15.59
N LYS A 64 -25.84 5.50 16.35
CA LYS A 64 -25.74 6.68 17.22
C LYS A 64 -25.00 7.83 16.58
N GLY A 65 -24.35 7.60 15.43
CA GLY A 65 -23.59 8.62 14.71
C GLY A 65 -22.26 8.10 14.17
N GLN A 66 -21.32 9.02 13.98
CA GLN A 66 -19.98 8.74 13.48
C GLN A 66 -18.94 9.00 14.56
N TYR A 67 -17.99 8.10 14.67
CA TYR A 67 -16.81 8.24 15.51
C TYR A 67 -15.56 8.27 14.63
N LYS A 68 -14.68 9.26 14.86
CA LYS A 68 -13.43 9.42 14.13
C LYS A 68 -12.23 9.21 15.03
N GLU A 69 -11.23 8.54 14.49
CA GLU A 69 -9.97 8.28 15.17
C GLU A 69 -8.80 8.36 14.20
N ASN A 70 -7.75 9.08 14.58
CA ASN A 70 -6.54 9.24 13.79
C ASN A 70 -5.41 8.41 14.40
N THR A 71 -4.66 7.76 13.52
CA THR A 71 -3.54 6.90 13.91
C THR A 71 -2.35 7.11 12.99
N THR A 72 -1.15 6.81 13.49
CA THR A 72 0.01 6.54 12.65
C THR A 72 0.24 5.04 12.64
N GLN A 73 0.40 4.48 11.46
CA GLN A 73 0.60 3.04 11.28
C GLN A 73 1.95 2.74 10.69
N TYR A 74 2.53 1.64 11.17
CA TYR A 74 3.77 1.07 10.68
C TYR A 74 3.54 -0.41 10.40
N TYR A 75 3.98 -0.85 9.24
CA TYR A 75 4.00 -2.24 8.85
C TYR A 75 5.43 -2.68 8.56
N SER A 76 5.76 -3.87 9.02
CA SER A 76 6.99 -4.57 8.66
C SER A 76 6.68 -6.05 8.50
N SER A 77 7.04 -6.63 7.35
CA SER A 77 6.85 -8.06 7.08
C SER A 77 7.54 -8.96 8.13
N ASP A 78 8.62 -8.48 8.73
CA ASP A 78 9.43 -9.23 9.70
C ASP A 78 8.97 -9.00 11.14
N ASN A 79 8.41 -7.80 11.45
CA ASN A 79 8.10 -7.38 12.81
C ASN A 79 6.60 -7.29 13.11
N GLY A 80 5.74 -7.26 12.06
CA GLY A 80 4.29 -7.20 12.19
C GLY A 80 3.70 -5.82 11.98
N MET A 81 2.65 -5.49 12.73
CA MET A 81 1.87 -4.27 12.58
C MET A 81 1.90 -3.47 13.88
N ARG A 82 2.09 -2.15 13.75
CA ARG A 82 2.05 -1.21 14.86
C ARG A 82 1.09 -0.07 14.56
N ILE A 83 0.28 0.32 15.54
CA ILE A 83 -0.64 1.47 15.48
C ILE A 83 -0.36 2.37 16.67
N GLU A 84 -0.13 3.64 16.39
CA GLU A 84 -0.02 4.71 17.37
C GLU A 84 -1.23 5.61 17.26
N PHE A 85 -2.04 5.71 18.32
CA PHE A 85 -3.23 6.54 18.34
C PHE A 85 -2.86 7.99 18.62
N GLN A 86 -3.46 8.89 17.85
CA GLN A 86 -3.27 10.33 18.02
C GLN A 86 -4.33 10.90 18.97
N ASP A 87 -4.56 10.23 20.09
CA ASP A 87 -5.46 10.66 21.16
C ASP A 87 -4.67 11.15 22.39
N GLU A 88 -5.38 11.72 23.37
CA GLU A 88 -4.79 12.22 24.61
C GLU A 88 -4.12 11.12 25.45
N ASN A 89 -4.42 9.86 25.19
CA ASN A 89 -3.90 8.72 25.95
C ASN A 89 -2.65 8.09 25.32
N GLY A 90 -2.21 8.55 24.14
CA GLY A 90 -0.98 8.09 23.45
C GLY A 90 -0.88 6.58 23.32
N ARG A 91 -2.02 5.90 23.10
CA ARG A 91 -2.07 4.42 23.05
C ARG A 91 -1.29 3.87 21.87
N VAL A 92 -0.60 2.77 22.10
CA VAL A 92 0.10 2.02 21.05
C VAL A 92 -0.36 0.57 21.08
N LYS A 93 -0.63 0.01 19.90
CA LYS A 93 -0.91 -1.41 19.67
C LYS A 93 0.17 -2.01 18.79
N VAL A 94 0.77 -3.11 19.22
CA VAL A 94 1.71 -3.90 18.41
C VAL A 94 1.14 -5.31 18.25
N TYR A 95 0.86 -5.70 17.01
CA TYR A 95 0.29 -7.01 16.69
C TYR A 95 1.41 -8.00 16.41
N LYS A 96 1.53 -9.03 17.25
CA LYS A 96 2.53 -10.10 17.15
C LYS A 96 1.87 -11.47 17.27
N GLY A 97 1.87 -12.23 16.18
CA GLY A 97 1.23 -13.56 16.16
C GLY A 97 -0.26 -13.48 16.51
N SER A 98 -0.67 -14.13 17.61
CA SER A 98 -2.05 -14.14 18.12
C SER A 98 -2.37 -13.07 19.15
N GLU A 99 -1.41 -12.23 19.49
CA GLU A 99 -1.50 -11.27 20.59
C GLU A 99 -1.34 -9.83 20.12
N ILE A 100 -1.90 -8.90 20.91
CA ILE A 100 -1.68 -7.46 20.78
C ILE A 100 -1.04 -6.98 22.05
N GLN A 101 0.18 -6.46 21.94
CA GLN A 101 0.85 -5.73 23.02
C GLN A 101 0.31 -4.30 23.05
N MET A 102 -0.29 -3.92 24.14
CA MET A 102 -0.84 -2.59 24.39
C MET A 102 0.11 -1.80 25.27
N LYS A 103 0.35 -0.55 24.91
CA LYS A 103 1.10 0.40 25.72
C LYS A 103 0.32 1.71 25.80
N GLU A 104 0.18 2.25 27.02
CA GLU A 104 -0.45 3.53 27.27
C GLU A 104 0.59 4.59 27.66
N GLU A 105 0.26 5.87 27.49
CA GLU A 105 1.17 6.98 27.83
C GLU A 105 1.61 6.96 29.31
N ASN A 106 0.73 6.49 30.21
CA ASN A 106 1.06 6.33 31.64
C ASN A 106 2.12 5.24 31.92
N GLY A 107 2.62 4.56 30.84
CA GLY A 107 3.61 3.48 30.93
C GLY A 107 3.01 2.11 31.28
N GLN A 108 1.69 1.99 31.35
CA GLN A 108 1.02 0.70 31.55
C GLN A 108 1.14 -0.13 30.27
N GLU A 109 1.61 -1.38 30.43
CA GLU A 109 1.72 -2.35 29.34
C GLU A 109 0.94 -3.60 29.70
N TYR A 110 0.16 -4.13 28.73
CA TYR A 110 -0.60 -5.37 28.88
C TYR A 110 -0.80 -6.03 27.51
N THR A 111 -1.17 -7.31 27.53
CA THR A 111 -1.38 -8.10 26.30
C THR A 111 -2.82 -8.57 26.24
N ILE A 112 -3.42 -8.50 25.05
CA ILE A 112 -4.77 -8.98 24.76
C ILE A 112 -4.77 -9.92 23.56
N ASP A 113 -5.82 -10.75 23.44
CA ASP A 113 -6.00 -11.62 22.26
C ASP A 113 -6.31 -10.78 21.01
N LYS A 114 -5.64 -11.05 19.90
CA LYS A 114 -5.84 -10.37 18.61
C LYS A 114 -7.29 -10.45 18.11
N LYS A 115 -8.03 -11.50 18.48
CA LYS A 115 -9.43 -11.70 18.06
C LYS A 115 -10.38 -10.63 18.59
N ILE A 116 -9.99 -9.87 19.63
CA ILE A 116 -10.81 -8.80 20.19
C ILE A 116 -10.83 -7.57 19.28
N ASP A 117 -9.80 -7.43 18.42
CA ASP A 117 -9.64 -6.27 17.55
C ASP A 117 -9.86 -6.65 16.08
N GLU A 118 -11.09 -6.48 15.63
CA GLU A 118 -11.48 -6.80 14.24
C GLU A 118 -11.39 -5.58 13.31
N ILE A 119 -11.30 -4.36 13.82
CA ILE A 119 -11.42 -3.13 13.03
C ILE A 119 -10.07 -2.61 12.55
N TYR A 120 -9.16 -2.33 13.50
CA TYR A 120 -7.91 -1.65 13.16
C TYR A 120 -7.00 -2.45 12.22
N PRO A 121 -6.90 -3.79 12.33
CA PRO A 121 -6.11 -4.58 11.39
C PRO A 121 -6.61 -4.51 9.94
N LEU A 122 -7.87 -4.13 9.69
CA LEU A 122 -8.42 -4.01 8.35
C LEU A 122 -7.78 -2.89 7.53
N ALA A 123 -7.12 -1.92 8.15
CA ALA A 123 -6.42 -0.85 7.44
C ALA A 123 -5.05 -1.27 6.89
N PHE A 124 -4.50 -2.39 7.30
CA PHE A 124 -3.22 -2.84 6.77
C PHE A 124 -3.38 -3.47 5.39
N ILE A 125 -2.58 -2.99 4.45
CA ILE A 125 -2.65 -3.39 3.03
C ILE A 125 -2.52 -4.90 2.86
N GLU A 126 -1.65 -5.55 3.63
CA GLU A 126 -1.48 -6.99 3.65
C GLU A 126 -2.79 -7.72 3.99
N ASN A 127 -3.54 -7.24 4.98
CA ASN A 127 -4.81 -7.84 5.37
C ASN A 127 -5.93 -7.58 4.34
N ILE A 128 -5.84 -6.48 3.59
CA ILE A 128 -6.81 -6.14 2.55
C ILE A 128 -6.56 -6.97 1.29
N LEU A 129 -5.31 -7.07 0.86
CA LEU A 129 -4.91 -7.71 -0.40
C LEU A 129 -4.56 -9.19 -0.23
N ASP A 130 -4.68 -9.77 0.99
CA ASP A 130 -4.50 -11.20 1.19
C ASP A 130 -5.59 -11.99 0.42
N LYS A 131 -5.27 -13.20 0.05
CA LYS A 131 -5.88 -14.26 -0.80
C LYS A 131 -7.39 -14.23 -1.14
N ASN A 132 -8.18 -13.34 -0.54
CA ASN A 132 -9.63 -13.24 -0.73
C ASN A 132 -10.06 -12.03 -1.56
N VAL A 133 -9.12 -11.34 -2.20
CA VAL A 133 -9.43 -10.20 -3.07
C VAL A 133 -10.08 -10.71 -4.34
N SER A 134 -11.28 -10.22 -4.65
CA SER A 134 -11.84 -10.38 -5.99
C SER A 134 -10.85 -9.80 -6.99
N GLN A 135 -10.48 -10.59 -8.00
CA GLN A 135 -9.49 -10.15 -9.01
C GLN A 135 -10.06 -9.15 -10.02
N GLU A 136 -11.28 -8.68 -9.83
CA GLU A 136 -11.86 -7.64 -10.68
C GLU A 136 -11.37 -6.26 -10.23
N LEU A 137 -10.42 -5.74 -11.00
CA LEU A 137 -9.93 -4.38 -10.86
C LEU A 137 -10.70 -3.47 -11.80
N GLU A 138 -11.26 -2.41 -11.26
CA GLU A 138 -11.97 -1.41 -12.04
C GLU A 138 -11.25 -0.06 -11.97
N ILE A 139 -11.17 0.64 -13.11
CA ILE A 139 -10.72 2.03 -13.13
C ILE A 139 -11.95 2.91 -12.99
N ILE A 140 -11.97 3.76 -11.98
CA ILE A 140 -13.08 4.67 -11.74
C ILE A 140 -12.57 6.09 -11.45
N THR A 141 -13.40 7.06 -11.78
CA THR A 141 -13.30 8.45 -11.32
C THR A 141 -14.49 8.70 -10.41
N PRO A 142 -14.30 8.62 -9.07
CA PRO A 142 -15.41 8.76 -8.13
C PRO A 142 -15.89 10.21 -8.05
N GLU A 143 -17.14 10.43 -7.63
CA GLU A 143 -17.74 11.76 -7.53
C GLU A 143 -16.99 12.74 -6.61
N TRP A 144 -16.22 12.21 -5.65
CA TRP A 144 -15.45 13.00 -4.68
C TRP A 144 -14.05 13.42 -5.19
N SER A 145 -13.66 13.04 -6.44
CA SER A 145 -12.34 13.35 -7.00
C SER A 145 -12.36 13.36 -8.52
N ASP A 146 -11.54 14.25 -9.11
CA ASP A 146 -11.31 14.31 -10.58
C ASP A 146 -10.20 13.37 -11.04
N LYS A 147 -9.66 12.51 -10.15
CA LYS A 147 -8.57 11.58 -10.45
C LYS A 147 -9.09 10.17 -10.74
N GLU A 148 -8.29 9.43 -11.51
CA GLU A 148 -8.50 7.99 -11.70
C GLU A 148 -7.94 7.19 -10.52
N TYR A 149 -8.74 6.23 -10.06
CA TYR A 149 -8.39 5.27 -9.02
C TYR A 149 -8.59 3.85 -9.54
N ILE A 150 -7.75 2.93 -9.04
CA ILE A 150 -8.00 1.50 -9.16
C ILE A 150 -8.87 1.12 -7.97
N ARG A 151 -10.09 0.63 -8.25
CA ARG A 151 -10.98 0.06 -7.24
C ARG A 151 -10.76 -1.44 -7.17
N VAL A 152 -10.47 -1.94 -5.98
CA VAL A 152 -10.31 -3.36 -5.67
C VAL A 152 -11.43 -3.78 -4.75
N ASN A 153 -12.25 -4.74 -5.18
CA ASN A 153 -13.31 -5.31 -4.35
C ASN A 153 -12.72 -6.34 -3.38
N VAL A 154 -13.06 -6.23 -2.11
CA VAL A 154 -12.58 -7.08 -1.02
C VAL A 154 -13.77 -7.79 -0.36
N ASN A 155 -13.67 -9.10 -0.17
CA ASN A 155 -14.66 -9.87 0.56
C ASN A 155 -14.08 -10.36 1.89
N TYR A 156 -14.73 -9.99 3.00
CA TYR A 156 -14.34 -10.43 4.32
C TYR A 156 -15.11 -11.71 4.70
N THR A 157 -14.38 -12.79 4.92
CA THR A 157 -14.96 -14.12 5.22
C THR A 157 -15.03 -14.43 6.72
N ASN A 158 -14.82 -13.44 7.58
CA ASN A 158 -14.73 -13.60 9.04
C ASN A 158 -16.07 -13.87 9.74
N GLY A 159 -17.19 -13.90 9.00
CA GLY A 159 -18.53 -14.15 9.55
C GLY A 159 -19.15 -12.96 10.30
N ASN A 160 -18.48 -11.83 10.37
CA ASN A 160 -19.02 -10.61 10.95
C ASN A 160 -19.93 -9.89 9.95
N LYS A 161 -21.23 -9.87 10.20
CA LYS A 161 -22.24 -9.24 9.33
C LYS A 161 -22.03 -7.75 9.12
N HIS A 162 -21.31 -7.07 10.01
CA HIS A 162 -21.00 -5.65 9.91
C HIS A 162 -19.73 -5.37 9.09
N LEU A 163 -18.97 -6.40 8.77
CA LEU A 163 -17.70 -6.34 8.03
C LEU A 163 -17.74 -7.38 6.90
N ASN A 164 -18.64 -7.21 5.94
CA ASN A 164 -18.91 -8.21 4.92
C ASN A 164 -18.05 -8.02 3.68
N LYS A 165 -17.99 -6.81 3.15
CA LYS A 165 -17.22 -6.47 1.97
C LYS A 165 -16.58 -5.10 2.08
N GLY A 166 -15.57 -4.88 1.26
CA GLY A 166 -14.88 -3.60 1.17
C GLY A 166 -14.57 -3.20 -0.27
N GLU A 167 -14.30 -1.92 -0.46
CA GLU A 167 -13.80 -1.34 -1.69
C GLU A 167 -12.54 -0.54 -1.37
N LEU A 168 -11.38 -1.03 -1.80
CA LEU A 168 -10.13 -0.29 -1.70
C LEU A 168 -9.92 0.58 -2.93
N TYR A 169 -9.63 1.85 -2.73
CA TYR A 169 -9.30 2.82 -3.76
C TYR A 169 -7.81 3.15 -3.72
N VAL A 170 -7.10 2.87 -4.81
CA VAL A 170 -5.67 3.12 -4.98
C VAL A 170 -5.49 4.23 -6.01
N ASP A 171 -4.78 5.30 -5.66
CA ASP A 171 -4.41 6.37 -6.60
C ASP A 171 -3.49 5.80 -7.67
N LYS A 172 -3.95 5.76 -8.91
CA LYS A 172 -3.24 5.16 -10.04
C LYS A 172 -1.90 5.86 -10.34
N LYS A 173 -1.82 7.16 -10.10
CA LYS A 173 -0.62 7.97 -10.35
C LYS A 173 0.39 7.85 -9.21
N LEU A 174 -0.07 7.94 -7.96
CA LEU A 174 0.77 7.86 -6.76
C LEU A 174 1.05 6.42 -6.34
N LYS A 175 0.30 5.45 -6.88
CA LYS A 175 0.41 4.01 -6.58
C LYS A 175 0.32 3.72 -5.08
N CYS A 176 -0.58 4.41 -4.39
CA CYS A 176 -0.76 4.27 -2.96
C CYS A 176 -2.25 4.18 -2.60
N PRO A 177 -2.61 3.52 -1.50
CA PRO A 177 -3.97 3.47 -1.00
C PRO A 177 -4.43 4.87 -0.58
N VAL A 178 -5.69 5.17 -0.81
CA VAL A 178 -6.30 6.47 -0.46
C VAL A 178 -7.50 6.28 0.45
N LEU A 179 -8.34 5.30 0.15
CA LEU A 179 -9.59 5.06 0.86
C LEU A 179 -9.94 3.57 0.82
N LEU A 180 -10.38 3.05 1.96
CA LEU A 180 -11.08 1.76 2.05
C LEU A 180 -12.46 2.01 2.64
N LYS A 181 -13.50 1.59 1.94
CA LYS A 181 -14.88 1.57 2.41
C LYS A 181 -15.23 0.15 2.82
N ILE A 182 -15.87 -0.01 3.98
CA ILE A 182 -16.32 -1.30 4.46
C ILE A 182 -17.82 -1.26 4.67
N PHE A 183 -18.52 -2.25 4.14
CA PHE A 183 -19.96 -2.37 4.13
C PHE A 183 -20.42 -3.60 4.92
N ASP A 184 -21.63 -3.51 5.48
CA ASP A 184 -22.32 -4.66 6.07
C ASP A 184 -23.00 -5.54 5.01
N ASP A 185 -23.69 -6.59 5.46
CA ASP A 185 -24.44 -7.52 4.61
C ASP A 185 -25.68 -6.89 3.93
N ALA A 186 -26.10 -5.71 4.36
CA ALA A 186 -27.16 -4.91 3.74
C ALA A 186 -26.64 -3.77 2.86
N ASP A 187 -25.36 -3.81 2.45
CA ASP A 187 -24.70 -2.79 1.64
C ASP A 187 -24.63 -1.40 2.28
N LYS A 188 -24.76 -1.32 3.61
CA LYS A 188 -24.62 -0.07 4.32
C LYS A 188 -23.18 0.16 4.74
N GLU A 189 -22.64 1.33 4.41
CA GLU A 189 -21.30 1.75 4.82
C GLU A 189 -21.19 1.79 6.34
N ARG A 190 -20.17 1.11 6.88
CA ARG A 190 -19.91 0.98 8.32
C ARG A 190 -18.59 1.60 8.75
N ILE A 191 -17.57 1.48 7.90
CA ILE A 191 -16.27 2.05 8.20
C ILE A 191 -15.70 2.68 6.95
N LEU A 192 -15.15 3.89 7.11
CA LEU A 192 -14.29 4.55 6.14
C LEU A 192 -12.90 4.62 6.73
N ILE A 193 -11.91 4.21 5.96
CA ILE A 193 -10.50 4.25 6.34
C ILE A 193 -9.77 5.09 5.28
N SER A 194 -9.34 6.29 5.66
CA SER A 194 -8.63 7.20 4.77
C SER A 194 -7.14 7.16 5.04
N TYR A 195 -6.35 7.01 3.99
CA TYR A 195 -4.87 6.95 4.07
C TYR A 195 -4.26 8.28 3.64
N LYS A 196 -3.27 8.74 4.40
CA LYS A 196 -2.47 9.92 4.11
C LYS A 196 -0.99 9.60 4.34
N ASP A 197 -0.12 10.31 3.66
CA ASP A 197 1.34 10.21 3.83
C ASP A 197 1.89 8.78 3.73
N PHE A 198 1.33 7.97 2.83
CA PHE A 198 1.78 6.60 2.61
C PHE A 198 3.21 6.60 2.07
N LYS A 199 4.12 5.97 2.81
CA LYS A 199 5.56 5.94 2.52
C LYS A 199 6.08 4.51 2.61
N VAL A 200 6.60 3.99 1.51
CA VAL A 200 7.33 2.72 1.47
C VAL A 200 8.75 2.94 1.95
N SER A 201 9.24 2.09 2.86
CA SER A 201 10.61 2.09 3.35
C SER A 201 11.36 0.86 2.88
N LYS A 202 12.66 1.03 2.59
CA LYS A 202 13.58 -0.09 2.35
C LYS A 202 14.15 -0.64 3.65
N GLU A 203 14.16 0.18 4.71
CA GLU A 203 14.68 -0.16 6.02
C GLU A 203 13.56 -0.71 6.90
N SER A 204 13.87 -1.71 7.69
CA SER A 204 12.97 -2.24 8.71
C SER A 204 12.79 -1.22 9.83
N TYR A 205 11.61 -1.22 10.45
CA TYR A 205 11.29 -0.40 11.63
C TYR A 205 11.60 -1.14 12.94
N GLU A 206 12.67 -1.93 13.01
CA GLU A 206 12.99 -2.80 14.17
C GLU A 206 12.89 -2.10 15.54
N GLY A 207 13.30 -0.84 15.64
CA GLY A 207 13.24 -0.08 16.89
C GLY A 207 11.84 0.34 17.35
N LEU A 208 10.78 0.08 16.55
CA LEU A 208 9.41 0.46 16.86
C LEU A 208 8.55 -0.70 17.39
N PHE A 209 8.98 -1.96 17.22
CA PHE A 209 8.21 -3.16 17.55
C PHE A 209 8.64 -3.86 18.81
#